data_407d0ff1550f31ad721e620bf1f6254d
#
_entry.id   407d0ff1550f31ad721e620bf1f6254d
#
_cell.length_a   1.000
_cell.length_b   1.000
_cell.length_c   1.000
_cell.angle_alpha   90.00
_cell.angle_beta   90.00
_cell.angle_gamma   90.00
#
_symmetry.space_group_name_H-M   'P 1'
#
loop_
_entity.id
_entity.type
_entity.pdbx_description
1 polymer ?
#
loop_
_entity_poly.entity_id
_entity_poly.type
_entity_poly.pdbx_seq_one_letter_code
_entity_poly.pdbx_strand_id
1 'polypeptide(L)'
;IGSGLVGSEMCIRDRKNPALMAYMLGFGCHYILDSTCHPYVNQVAAEGKISHTLLEKEFDRMLMYETGKNPLRFYPSHGIRASFYSARTIHQVLPLIRTWNIYLSLKMMKIFTCILVCDDGGRKKRLSEHALSPAGRKRAAFITEFFMSPEPEVDCRKELLKLDSLMEEALEKAPDMLEELAVLAVRPGHLSERWNLTFNG
;
A
#
# COMPACT_ATOMS: atom_id res chain seq x y z
N ILE A 1 4.35 -0.17 -14.70
CA ILE A 1 3.10 -0.81 -14.19
C ILE A 1 1.88 -0.06 -14.73
N GLY A 2 1.90 1.28 -14.82
CA GLY A 2 0.80 2.07 -15.40
C GLY A 2 0.49 1.71 -16.86
N SER A 3 1.51 1.44 -17.69
CA SER A 3 1.32 1.00 -19.08
C SER A 3 0.73 -0.41 -19.20
N GLY A 4 0.88 -1.25 -18.18
CA GLY A 4 0.31 -2.60 -18.17
C GLY A 4 -1.22 -2.65 -17.98
N LEU A 5 -1.79 -1.65 -17.31
CA LEU A 5 -3.25 -1.51 -17.17
C LEU A 5 -3.90 -0.90 -18.43
N VAL A 6 -3.16 -0.03 -19.13
CA VAL A 6 -3.67 0.70 -20.31
C VAL A 6 -3.39 -0.05 -21.63
N GLY A 7 -2.36 -0.89 -21.68
CA GLY A 7 -1.90 -1.58 -22.90
C GLY A 7 -2.40 -3.01 -23.10
N SER A 8 -2.95 -3.65 -22.09
CA SER A 8 -3.66 -4.89 -22.30
C SER A 8 -5.08 -4.53 -22.76
N GLU A 9 -5.46 -4.94 -23.96
CA GLU A 9 -6.85 -5.28 -24.24
C GLU A 9 -7.23 -6.31 -23.17
N MET A 10 -7.49 -5.83 -21.96
CA MET A 10 -7.95 -6.65 -20.86
C MET A 10 -9.33 -7.11 -21.33
N CYS A 11 -9.28 -8.24 -22.01
CA CYS A 11 -10.46 -8.96 -22.43
C CYS A 11 -11.17 -9.30 -21.12
N ILE A 12 -12.00 -8.38 -20.64
CA ILE A 12 -12.94 -8.57 -19.55
C ILE A 12 -13.99 -9.54 -20.10
N ARG A 13 -13.48 -10.72 -20.43
CA ARG A 13 -14.27 -11.83 -20.98
C ARG A 13 -15.24 -12.36 -19.91
N ASP A 14 -15.02 -11.93 -18.67
CA ASP A 14 -15.84 -12.34 -17.51
C ASP A 14 -16.37 -11.09 -16.76
N ARG A 15 -17.09 -10.23 -17.51
CA ARG A 15 -17.73 -8.99 -17.04
C ARG A 15 -18.65 -9.18 -15.81
N LYS A 16 -18.76 -10.41 -15.29
CA LYS A 16 -19.61 -10.78 -14.15
C LYS A 16 -18.84 -11.28 -12.93
N ASN A 17 -17.50 -11.12 -12.91
CA ASN A 17 -16.71 -11.55 -11.76
C ASN A 17 -16.59 -10.42 -10.72
N PRO A 18 -17.39 -10.40 -9.65
CA PRO A 18 -17.37 -9.34 -8.65
C PRO A 18 -16.04 -9.28 -7.89
N ALA A 19 -15.32 -10.40 -7.79
CA ALA A 19 -14.01 -10.42 -7.14
C ALA A 19 -12.94 -9.71 -7.99
N LEU A 20 -13.02 -9.84 -9.31
CA LEU A 20 -12.13 -9.12 -10.22
C LEU A 20 -12.42 -7.61 -10.17
N MET A 21 -13.69 -7.22 -10.19
CA MET A 21 -14.08 -5.82 -10.03
C MET A 21 -13.59 -5.24 -8.70
N ALA A 22 -13.81 -5.95 -7.61
CA ALA A 22 -13.33 -5.51 -6.30
C ALA A 22 -11.81 -5.35 -6.25
N TYR A 23 -11.06 -6.25 -6.89
CA TYR A 23 -9.60 -6.12 -7.01
C TYR A 23 -9.20 -4.88 -7.81
N MET A 24 -9.84 -4.65 -8.96
CA MET A 24 -9.56 -3.50 -9.83
C MET A 24 -9.86 -2.18 -9.12
N LEU A 25 -11.00 -2.07 -8.46
CA LEU A 25 -11.35 -0.88 -7.71
C LEU A 25 -10.39 -0.65 -6.53
N GLY A 26 -10.03 -1.70 -5.79
CA GLY A 26 -9.03 -1.60 -4.72
C GLY A 26 -7.65 -1.18 -5.23
N PHE A 27 -7.23 -1.68 -6.39
CA PHE A 27 -6.01 -1.24 -7.04
C PHE A 27 -6.10 0.21 -7.51
N GLY A 28 -7.26 0.64 -8.02
CA GLY A 28 -7.54 2.04 -8.37
C GLY A 28 -7.43 2.97 -7.17
N CYS A 29 -7.98 2.58 -6.02
CA CYS A 29 -7.82 3.35 -4.78
C CYS A 29 -6.34 3.53 -4.39
N HIS A 30 -5.56 2.45 -4.45
CA HIS A 30 -4.12 2.49 -4.18
C HIS A 30 -3.38 3.42 -5.15
N TYR A 31 -3.67 3.30 -6.45
CA TYR A 31 -3.08 4.16 -7.48
C TYR A 31 -3.38 5.65 -7.25
N ILE A 32 -4.64 5.99 -6.95
CA ILE A 32 -5.06 7.38 -6.72
C ILE A 32 -4.35 7.97 -5.51
N LEU A 33 -4.25 7.21 -4.43
CA LEU A 33 -3.56 7.63 -3.22
C LEU A 33 -2.07 7.82 -3.47
N ASP A 34 -1.40 6.84 -4.05
CA ASP A 34 0.04 6.85 -4.28
C ASP A 34 0.44 7.96 -5.26
N SER A 35 -0.23 8.08 -6.40
CA SER A 35 0.06 9.13 -7.39
C SER A 35 -0.16 10.56 -6.85
N THR A 36 -0.96 10.71 -5.79
CA THR A 36 -1.21 12.01 -5.15
C THR A 36 -0.21 12.28 -4.01
N CYS A 37 0.13 11.27 -3.21
CA CYS A 37 0.94 11.44 -2.00
C CYS A 37 2.45 11.24 -2.23
N HIS A 38 2.86 10.26 -3.04
CA HIS A 38 4.27 9.91 -3.22
C HIS A 38 5.17 11.01 -3.79
N PRO A 39 4.71 11.91 -4.67
CA PRO A 39 5.54 13.05 -5.08
C PRO A 39 6.05 13.86 -3.89
N TYR A 40 5.18 14.10 -2.91
CA TYR A 40 5.57 14.81 -1.70
C TYR A 40 6.44 13.96 -0.77
N VAL A 41 6.09 12.70 -0.55
CA VAL A 41 6.90 11.76 0.25
C VAL A 41 8.32 11.66 -0.29
N ASN A 42 8.47 11.52 -1.62
CA ASN A 42 9.77 11.44 -2.28
C ASN A 42 10.55 12.76 -2.17
N GLN A 43 9.87 13.90 -2.27
CA GLN A 43 10.49 15.21 -2.06
C GLN A 43 11.07 15.32 -0.64
N VAL A 44 10.29 15.02 0.39
CA VAL A 44 10.73 15.08 1.79
C VAL A 44 11.89 14.11 2.05
N ALA A 45 11.81 12.90 1.51
CA ALA A 45 12.89 11.92 1.63
C ALA A 45 14.18 12.38 0.94
N ALA A 46 14.09 13.05 -0.22
CA ALA A 46 15.24 13.60 -0.93
C ALA A 46 15.92 14.75 -0.17
N GLU A 47 15.20 15.47 0.68
CA GLU A 47 15.77 16.48 1.58
C GLU A 47 16.67 15.85 2.68
N GLY A 48 16.59 14.54 2.88
CA GLY A 48 17.46 13.77 3.77
C GLY A 48 17.18 13.91 5.27
N LYS A 49 16.08 14.57 5.64
CA LYS A 49 15.68 14.74 7.06
C LYS A 49 14.95 13.54 7.62
N ILE A 50 14.10 12.94 6.81
CA ILE A 50 13.23 11.81 7.17
C ILE A 50 13.28 10.81 6.03
N SER A 51 13.43 9.51 6.34
CA SER A 51 13.36 8.47 5.30
C SER A 51 11.92 8.31 4.80
N HIS A 52 11.77 7.88 3.54
CA HIS A 52 10.48 7.57 2.92
C HIS A 52 9.63 6.65 3.83
N THR A 53 10.21 5.53 4.23
CA THR A 53 9.55 4.53 5.09
C THR A 53 9.15 5.08 6.45
N LEU A 54 10.00 5.93 7.06
CA LEU A 54 9.70 6.51 8.36
C LEU A 54 8.55 7.51 8.27
N LEU A 55 8.50 8.33 7.21
CA LEU A 55 7.42 9.28 7.01
C LEU A 55 6.08 8.58 6.79
N GLU A 56 6.03 7.54 5.97
CA GLU A 56 4.82 6.73 5.77
C GLU A 56 4.38 6.05 7.07
N LYS A 57 5.32 5.49 7.82
CA LYS A 57 5.02 4.87 9.13
C LYS A 57 4.43 5.86 10.14
N GLU A 58 4.99 7.07 10.22
CA GLU A 58 4.45 8.11 11.09
C GLU A 58 3.05 8.55 10.65
N PHE A 59 2.79 8.62 9.34
CA PHE A 59 1.47 8.92 8.81
C PHE A 59 0.46 7.81 9.14
N ASP A 60 0.82 6.55 8.91
CA ASP A 60 0.00 5.40 9.28
C ASP A 60 -0.32 5.38 10.79
N ARG A 61 0.68 5.69 11.63
CA ARG A 61 0.51 5.78 13.07
C ARG A 61 -0.50 6.88 13.45
N MET A 62 -0.41 8.06 12.85
CA MET A 62 -1.35 9.15 13.05
C MET A 62 -2.78 8.72 12.70
N LEU A 63 -3.00 8.17 11.51
CA LEU A 63 -4.30 7.69 11.05
C LEU A 63 -4.87 6.56 11.94
N MET A 64 -4.02 5.69 12.47
CA MET A 64 -4.45 4.66 13.42
C MET A 64 -5.00 5.29 14.70
N TYR A 65 -4.33 6.29 15.27
CA TYR A 65 -4.83 6.99 16.45
C TYR A 65 -6.12 7.74 16.19
N GLU A 66 -6.21 8.48 15.08
CA GLU A 66 -7.44 9.20 14.70
C GLU A 66 -8.64 8.27 14.51
N THR A 67 -8.39 7.07 14.01
CA THR A 67 -9.43 6.04 13.85
C THR A 67 -9.62 5.14 15.09
N GLY A 68 -9.04 5.50 16.24
CA GLY A 68 -9.18 4.77 17.51
C GLY A 68 -8.49 3.40 17.52
N LYS A 69 -7.55 3.15 16.62
CA LYS A 69 -6.81 1.89 16.54
C LYS A 69 -5.51 1.97 17.33
N ASN A 70 -5.12 0.85 17.93
CA ASN A 70 -3.83 0.77 18.62
C ASN A 70 -2.74 0.33 17.63
N PRO A 71 -1.71 1.17 17.35
CA PRO A 71 -0.65 0.85 16.40
C PRO A 71 0.11 -0.44 16.70
N LEU A 72 0.21 -0.82 17.97
CA LEU A 72 0.90 -2.05 18.40
C LEU A 72 0.06 -3.32 18.26
N ARG A 73 -1.24 -3.21 17.95
CA ARG A 73 -2.18 -4.33 17.89
C ARG A 73 -2.97 -4.39 16.59
N PHE A 74 -2.94 -3.34 15.79
CA PHE A 74 -3.66 -3.31 14.53
C PHE A 74 -2.81 -3.94 13.41
N TYR A 75 -3.38 -4.92 12.71
CA TYR A 75 -2.75 -5.60 11.57
C TYR A 75 -3.23 -4.99 10.26
N PRO A 76 -2.43 -4.18 9.54
CA PRO A 76 -2.85 -3.52 8.30
C PRO A 76 -3.36 -4.49 7.24
N SER A 77 -2.80 -5.70 7.22
CA SER A 77 -3.19 -6.75 6.27
C SER A 77 -4.37 -7.62 6.70
N HIS A 78 -5.12 -7.24 7.75
CA HIS A 78 -6.23 -8.08 8.25
C HIS A 78 -7.30 -8.33 7.18
N GLY A 79 -7.59 -7.35 6.33
CA GLY A 79 -8.55 -7.45 5.22
C GLY A 79 -8.06 -8.28 4.03
N ILE A 80 -6.76 -8.58 3.94
CA ILE A 80 -6.19 -9.33 2.83
C ILE A 80 -6.53 -10.82 2.97
N ARG A 81 -7.28 -11.36 2.00
CA ARG A 81 -7.53 -12.79 1.88
C ARG A 81 -6.43 -13.46 1.07
N ALA A 82 -5.42 -13.98 1.76
CA ALA A 82 -4.34 -14.75 1.13
C ALA A 82 -4.82 -16.18 0.79
N SER A 83 -5.65 -16.32 -0.25
CA SER A 83 -6.21 -17.56 -0.75
C SER A 83 -5.79 -17.82 -2.20
N PHE A 84 -5.88 -19.08 -2.62
CA PHE A 84 -5.61 -19.43 -4.03
C PHE A 84 -6.67 -18.83 -4.97
N TYR A 85 -7.90 -18.66 -4.49
CA TYR A 85 -8.96 -17.96 -5.21
C TYR A 85 -8.57 -16.49 -5.48
N SER A 86 -8.13 -15.75 -4.44
CA SER A 86 -7.63 -14.38 -4.60
C SER A 86 -6.46 -14.31 -5.59
N ALA A 87 -5.52 -15.25 -5.49
CA ALA A 87 -4.38 -15.30 -6.39
C ALA A 87 -4.78 -15.57 -7.86
N ARG A 88 -5.77 -16.43 -8.09
CA ARG A 88 -6.32 -16.67 -9.44
C ARG A 88 -7.05 -15.45 -9.99
N THR A 89 -7.77 -14.72 -9.14
CA THR A 89 -8.44 -13.47 -9.53
C THR A 89 -7.41 -12.43 -9.96
N ILE A 90 -6.36 -12.22 -9.15
CA ILE A 90 -5.27 -11.27 -9.46
C ILE A 90 -4.51 -11.70 -10.71
N HIS A 91 -4.29 -13.00 -10.92
CA HIS A 91 -3.60 -13.51 -12.12
C HIS A 91 -4.34 -13.13 -13.43
N GLN A 92 -5.66 -12.94 -13.41
CA GLN A 92 -6.40 -12.49 -14.59
C GLN A 92 -6.00 -11.07 -15.02
N VAL A 93 -5.58 -10.22 -14.08
CA VAL A 93 -5.07 -8.86 -14.34
C VAL A 93 -3.57 -8.86 -14.59
N LEU A 94 -2.84 -9.77 -13.94
CA LEU A 94 -1.38 -9.89 -14.03
C LEU A 94 -0.98 -11.25 -14.63
N PRO A 95 -1.28 -11.52 -15.90
CA PRO A 95 -1.09 -12.85 -16.50
C PRO A 95 0.39 -13.29 -16.61
N LEU A 96 1.32 -12.34 -16.57
CA LEU A 96 2.76 -12.62 -16.60
C LEU A 96 3.27 -13.20 -15.28
N ILE A 97 2.53 -13.05 -14.17
CA ILE A 97 2.92 -13.56 -12.86
C ILE A 97 2.14 -14.84 -12.58
N ARG A 98 2.85 -15.93 -12.32
CA ARG A 98 2.21 -17.22 -12.00
C ARG A 98 1.32 -17.12 -10.75
N THR A 99 0.15 -17.71 -10.80
CA THR A 99 -0.83 -17.75 -9.69
C THR A 99 -0.19 -18.16 -8.35
N TRP A 100 0.73 -19.14 -8.38
CA TRP A 100 1.45 -19.60 -7.19
C TRP A 100 2.33 -18.51 -6.57
N ASN A 101 3.01 -17.72 -7.39
CA ASN A 101 3.85 -16.61 -6.91
C ASN A 101 2.98 -15.52 -6.26
N ILE A 102 1.83 -15.20 -6.88
CA ILE A 102 0.86 -14.26 -6.29
C ILE A 102 0.35 -14.78 -4.94
N TYR A 103 -0.03 -16.05 -4.88
CA TYR A 103 -0.47 -16.66 -3.61
C TYR A 103 0.60 -16.58 -2.53
N LEU A 104 1.84 -16.92 -2.86
CA LEU A 104 2.97 -16.85 -1.93
C LEU A 104 3.23 -15.40 -1.47
N SER A 105 3.19 -14.42 -2.39
CA SER A 105 3.35 -13.00 -2.07
C SER A 105 2.28 -12.52 -1.09
N LEU A 106 1.01 -12.89 -1.30
CA LEU A 106 -0.07 -12.54 -0.37
C LEU A 106 0.15 -13.16 1.02
N LYS A 107 0.63 -14.40 1.08
CA LYS A 107 0.98 -15.06 2.36
C LYS A 107 2.15 -14.37 3.04
N MET A 108 3.21 -14.09 2.30
CA MET A 108 4.40 -13.42 2.83
C MET A 108 4.06 -12.01 3.34
N MET A 109 3.24 -11.26 2.62
CA MET A 109 2.78 -9.94 3.07
C MET A 109 2.06 -10.02 4.43
N LYS A 110 1.15 -11.00 4.60
CA LYS A 110 0.48 -11.19 5.90
C LYS A 110 1.43 -11.58 7.02
N ILE A 111 2.37 -12.48 6.75
CA ILE A 111 3.37 -12.89 7.73
C ILE A 111 4.25 -11.70 8.11
N PHE A 112 4.73 -10.95 7.11
CA PHE A 112 5.60 -9.80 7.33
C PHE A 112 4.91 -8.71 8.14
N THR A 113 3.72 -8.28 7.76
CA THR A 113 2.96 -7.28 8.51
C THR A 113 2.60 -7.75 9.92
N CYS A 114 2.35 -9.07 10.11
CA CYS A 114 2.14 -9.64 11.45
C CYS A 114 3.41 -9.57 12.34
N ILE A 115 4.58 -9.76 11.75
CA ILE A 115 5.87 -9.61 12.48
C ILE A 115 6.11 -8.16 12.85
N LEU A 116 5.82 -7.20 11.96
CA LEU A 116 6.06 -5.77 12.16
C LEU A 116 5.14 -5.13 13.20
N VAL A 117 3.98 -5.73 13.49
CA VAL A 117 3.12 -5.27 14.57
C VAL A 117 3.67 -5.76 15.91
N CYS A 118 4.23 -4.85 16.68
CA CYS A 118 4.73 -5.16 18.02
C CYS A 118 3.58 -5.34 19.04
N ASP A 119 3.82 -6.14 20.07
CA ASP A 119 3.03 -6.13 21.30
C ASP A 119 3.40 -4.92 22.19
N ASP A 120 2.59 -4.62 23.22
CA ASP A 120 2.81 -3.48 24.12
C ASP A 120 4.20 -3.49 24.82
N GLY A 121 4.81 -4.65 24.95
CA GLY A 121 6.16 -4.81 25.51
C GLY A 121 7.28 -4.67 24.48
N GLY A 122 7.00 -4.48 23.20
CA GLY A 122 7.99 -4.41 22.13
C GLY A 122 8.85 -5.67 21.97
N ARG A 123 8.34 -6.83 22.38
CA ARG A 123 9.09 -8.10 22.39
C ARG A 123 9.49 -8.54 21.00
N LYS A 124 8.59 -8.43 20.03
CA LYS A 124 8.87 -8.80 18.63
C LYS A 124 9.96 -7.91 18.04
N LYS A 125 9.90 -6.59 18.28
CA LYS A 125 10.93 -5.64 17.83
C LYS A 125 12.30 -6.03 18.38
N ARG A 126 12.42 -6.20 19.72
CA ARG A 126 13.68 -6.61 20.38
C ARG A 126 14.21 -7.95 19.91
N LEU A 127 13.32 -8.94 19.70
CA LEU A 127 13.72 -10.25 19.17
C LEU A 127 14.25 -10.14 17.73
N SER A 128 13.60 -9.34 16.90
CA SER A 128 14.03 -9.10 15.51
C SER A 128 15.37 -8.35 15.46
N GLU A 129 15.57 -7.35 16.29
CA GLU A 129 16.83 -6.62 16.41
C GLU A 129 17.98 -7.56 16.81
N HIS A 130 17.73 -8.44 17.78
CA HIS A 130 18.72 -9.44 18.20
C HIS A 130 19.03 -10.46 17.09
N ALA A 131 18.01 -10.97 16.40
CA ALA A 131 18.16 -11.92 15.32
C ALA A 131 18.87 -11.34 14.09
N LEU A 132 18.71 -10.05 13.81
CA LEU A 132 19.31 -9.34 12.70
C LEU A 132 20.69 -8.75 13.00
N SER A 133 21.08 -8.68 14.27
CA SER A 133 22.38 -8.18 14.73
C SER A 133 23.57 -8.80 13.96
N PRO A 134 23.60 -10.10 13.64
CA PRO A 134 24.67 -10.70 12.83
C PRO A 134 24.68 -10.24 11.38
N ALA A 135 23.54 -9.79 10.83
CA ALA A 135 23.40 -9.37 9.43
C ALA A 135 23.96 -7.96 9.13
N GLY A 136 24.45 -7.27 10.14
CA GLY A 136 25.04 -5.94 10.04
C GLY A 136 24.07 -4.81 10.41
N ARG A 137 24.61 -3.78 11.11
CA ARG A 137 23.83 -2.66 11.67
C ARG A 137 22.94 -1.94 10.64
N LYS A 138 23.42 -1.73 9.41
CA LYS A 138 22.65 -1.02 8.36
C LYS A 138 21.41 -1.79 7.94
N ARG A 139 21.50 -3.12 7.79
CA ARG A 139 20.34 -3.96 7.43
C ARG A 139 19.36 -4.10 8.58
N ALA A 140 19.85 -4.20 9.80
CA ALA A 140 19.02 -4.22 10.99
C ALA A 140 18.24 -2.89 11.12
N ALA A 141 18.91 -1.74 10.99
CA ALA A 141 18.28 -0.42 11.04
C ALA A 141 17.18 -0.26 9.99
N PHE A 142 17.44 -0.66 8.74
CA PHE A 142 16.42 -0.62 7.67
C PHE A 142 15.17 -1.44 8.00
N ILE A 143 15.34 -2.65 8.54
CA ILE A 143 14.20 -3.50 8.90
C ILE A 143 13.47 -2.97 10.13
N THR A 144 14.20 -2.37 11.08
CA THR A 144 13.57 -1.82 12.29
C THR A 144 12.73 -0.57 12.03
N GLU A 145 12.98 0.16 10.94
CA GLU A 145 12.12 1.28 10.51
C GLU A 145 10.67 0.85 10.20
N PHE A 146 10.46 -0.39 9.78
CA PHE A 146 9.11 -0.90 9.51
C PHE A 146 8.30 -1.28 10.75
N PHE A 147 8.93 -1.36 11.93
CA PHE A 147 8.19 -1.67 13.15
C PHE A 147 7.40 -0.45 13.62
N MET A 148 6.10 -0.65 13.79
CA MET A 148 5.23 0.39 14.33
C MET A 148 5.63 0.76 15.76
N SER A 149 5.64 2.06 16.04
CA SER A 149 5.91 2.61 17.37
C SER A 149 4.65 3.25 17.97
N PRO A 150 4.42 3.19 19.30
CA PRO A 150 3.33 3.90 19.95
C PRO A 150 3.58 5.41 20.00
N GLU A 151 4.85 5.82 20.06
CA GLU A 151 5.27 7.21 20.15
C GLU A 151 5.89 7.67 18.84
N PRO A 152 5.82 8.97 18.49
CA PRO A 152 6.52 9.52 17.32
C PRO A 152 8.03 9.27 17.45
N GLU A 153 8.64 8.76 16.38
CA GLU A 153 10.09 8.56 16.33
C GLU A 153 10.82 9.81 15.82
N VAL A 154 10.09 10.71 15.16
CA VAL A 154 10.61 11.97 14.61
C VAL A 154 9.54 13.05 14.67
N ASP A 155 9.96 14.32 14.87
CA ASP A 155 9.05 15.46 14.75
C ASP A 155 8.87 15.82 13.25
N CYS A 156 7.75 15.36 12.70
CA CYS A 156 7.35 15.57 11.30
C CYS A 156 5.90 16.06 11.18
N ARG A 157 5.41 16.78 12.19
CA ARG A 157 4.01 17.23 12.26
C ARG A 157 3.59 18.03 11.03
N LYS A 158 4.48 18.87 10.50
CA LYS A 158 4.21 19.68 9.30
C LYS A 158 4.02 18.80 8.07
N GLU A 159 4.86 17.80 7.92
CA GLU A 159 4.84 16.84 6.82
C GLU A 159 3.58 15.98 6.89
N LEU A 160 3.19 15.55 8.09
CA LEU A 160 1.97 14.77 8.32
C LEU A 160 0.70 15.56 7.97
N LEU A 161 0.60 16.84 8.38
CA LEU A 161 -0.53 17.70 8.01
C LEU A 161 -0.63 17.91 6.49
N LYS A 162 0.52 17.98 5.80
CA LYS A 162 0.50 18.08 4.33
C LYS A 162 0.07 16.77 3.68
N LEU A 163 0.51 15.62 4.20
CA LEU A 163 0.08 14.30 3.71
C LEU A 163 -1.42 14.08 3.94
N ASP A 164 -1.94 14.50 5.09
CA ASP A 164 -3.36 14.46 5.39
C ASP A 164 -4.18 15.25 4.36
N SER A 165 -3.76 16.48 4.06
CA SER A 165 -4.37 17.30 3.00
C SER A 165 -4.30 16.65 1.62
N LEU A 166 -3.20 15.95 1.28
CA LEU A 166 -3.07 15.22 0.01
C LEU A 166 -3.94 13.95 -0.01
N MET A 167 -4.11 13.30 1.12
CA MET A 167 -5.04 12.17 1.25
C MET A 167 -6.49 12.62 1.04
N GLU A 168 -6.88 13.76 1.62
CA GLU A 168 -8.21 14.36 1.35
C GLU A 168 -8.40 14.68 -0.13
N GLU A 169 -7.40 15.27 -0.79
CA GLU A 169 -7.42 15.52 -2.24
C GLU A 169 -7.58 14.23 -3.04
N ALA A 170 -6.89 13.14 -2.64
CA ALA A 170 -7.03 11.83 -3.26
C ALA A 170 -8.44 11.26 -3.07
N LEU A 171 -9.03 11.43 -1.88
CA LEU A 171 -10.40 10.98 -1.57
C LEU A 171 -11.45 11.75 -2.39
N GLU A 172 -11.25 13.05 -2.64
CA GLU A 172 -12.14 13.86 -3.49
C GLU A 172 -12.11 13.40 -4.95
N LYS A 173 -10.95 13.00 -5.46
CA LYS A 173 -10.79 12.51 -6.85
C LYS A 173 -11.29 11.08 -7.05
N ALA A 174 -11.25 10.28 -5.98
CA ALA A 174 -11.47 8.84 -6.06
C ALA A 174 -12.84 8.44 -6.65
N PRO A 175 -14.00 9.05 -6.30
CA PRO A 175 -15.29 8.65 -6.85
C PRO A 175 -15.33 8.69 -8.37
N ASP A 176 -14.93 9.81 -8.96
CA ASP A 176 -14.95 10.01 -10.41
C ASP A 176 -14.00 9.04 -11.13
N MET A 177 -12.79 8.87 -10.62
CA MET A 177 -11.78 7.99 -11.21
C MET A 177 -12.20 6.53 -11.09
N LEU A 178 -12.77 6.12 -9.96
CA LEU A 178 -13.25 4.74 -9.79
C LEU A 178 -14.49 4.45 -10.63
N GLU A 179 -15.35 5.45 -10.90
CA GLU A 179 -16.46 5.33 -11.84
C GLU A 179 -15.96 5.07 -13.26
N GLU A 180 -14.92 5.79 -13.72
CA GLU A 180 -14.28 5.52 -15.01
C GLU A 180 -13.82 4.07 -15.11
N LEU A 181 -13.16 3.55 -14.07
CA LEU A 181 -12.71 2.14 -14.01
C LEU A 181 -13.89 1.17 -14.04
N ALA A 182 -14.95 1.45 -13.30
CA ALA A 182 -16.14 0.63 -13.25
C ALA A 182 -16.86 0.60 -14.61
N VAL A 183 -16.94 1.74 -15.31
CA VAL A 183 -17.54 1.85 -16.65
C VAL A 183 -16.73 1.05 -17.66
N LEU A 184 -15.38 1.16 -17.64
CA LEU A 184 -14.50 0.38 -18.52
C LEU A 184 -14.63 -1.12 -18.32
N ALA A 185 -14.89 -1.56 -17.12
CA ALA A 185 -15.14 -2.96 -16.82
C ALA A 185 -16.41 -3.50 -17.50
N VAL A 186 -17.35 -2.63 -17.89
CA VAL A 186 -18.65 -3.00 -18.51
C VAL A 186 -18.71 -2.63 -19.99
N ARG A 187 -18.02 -1.56 -20.41
CA ARG A 187 -18.04 -1.02 -21.76
C ARG A 187 -16.63 -0.76 -22.27
N PRO A 188 -16.32 -1.08 -23.55
CA PRO A 188 -15.06 -0.65 -24.14
C PRO A 188 -14.94 0.88 -24.11
N GLY A 189 -13.76 1.38 -23.78
CA GLY A 189 -13.49 2.82 -23.70
C GLY A 189 -12.02 3.07 -23.39
N HIS A 190 -11.69 4.32 -23.09
CA HIS A 190 -10.35 4.74 -22.67
C HIS A 190 -10.45 5.41 -21.32
N LEU A 191 -9.43 5.19 -20.48
CA LEU A 191 -9.26 5.95 -19.26
C LEU A 191 -8.84 7.39 -19.58
N SER A 192 -9.22 8.33 -18.74
CA SER A 192 -8.77 9.71 -18.86
C SER A 192 -7.26 9.83 -18.60
N GLU A 193 -6.67 10.98 -18.97
CA GLU A 193 -5.24 11.25 -18.75
C GLU A 193 -4.83 11.21 -17.28
N ARG A 194 -5.77 11.32 -16.34
CA ARG A 194 -5.53 11.18 -14.90
C ARG A 194 -4.91 9.83 -14.52
N TRP A 195 -5.09 8.80 -15.36
CA TRP A 195 -4.53 7.47 -15.18
C TRP A 195 -3.14 7.29 -15.80
N ASN A 196 -2.60 8.33 -16.42
CA ASN A 196 -1.28 8.29 -17.06
C ASN A 196 -0.12 8.67 -16.12
N LEU A 197 -0.40 9.04 -14.88
CA LEU A 197 0.61 9.29 -13.88
C LEU A 197 1.31 7.98 -13.48
N THR A 198 2.53 8.08 -13.00
CA THR A 198 3.17 6.95 -12.33
C THR A 198 2.69 6.86 -10.88
N PHE A 199 3.04 5.77 -10.16
CA PHE A 199 2.82 5.70 -8.71
C PHE A 199 3.62 6.75 -7.92
N ASN A 200 4.51 7.45 -8.56
CA ASN A 200 5.31 8.53 -7.97
C ASN A 200 4.86 9.93 -8.47
N GLY A 201 3.73 10.01 -9.16
CA GLY A 201 3.21 11.23 -9.78
C GLY A 201 3.66 11.46 -11.21
#